data_6ee6949da192622931a793fcfecc7ffa
#
_entry.id   6ee6949da192622931a793fcfecc7ffa
#
_cell.length_a   1.000
_cell.length_b   1.000
_cell.length_c   1.000
_cell.angle_alpha   90.00
_cell.angle_beta   90.00
_cell.angle_gamma   90.00
#
_symmetry.space_group_name_H-M   'P 1'
#
loop_
_entity.id
_entity.type
_entity.pdbx_description
1 polymer ?
#
loop_
_entity_poly.entity_id
_entity_poly.type
_entity_poly.pdbx_seq_one_letter_code
_entity_poly.pdbx_strand_id
1 'polypeptide(L)'
;MRSKNTVLAVDIGTSTLKVGEFEFPSDGSIQLNEFACREYEEEITEGTRSAVISDMLRRVLQEHNFTSRKTLLTVSGQSVFTRFVNLPPFAEEEGRVRQIVEFEARQNVPFPLEEVTWTYQLLSTPDVESLEVMFVVIKNEILEDISYAVESVGLDLELIDVAPTACYNAARANGVGDEECSVVLDIGCRSTNLLFADRERFFSRTIPIAGHSISQQIAKEFGIDFEEAEGLKKRHAFVALGGVYEEPESEVAASVSKIVRNVMTRLHGEVNRSINVYRAQKKGNKPVHFYLAGGSSIMVFTDRFFEEKLNMDVQYLNPLQVVTLGPNIDKEQLQDAAHMFSQTVGLALRYRSRCPIEVSLVPKAIKQQKIFRRKKYYLAASMLCVLLALLFQLVANRTTETQYRVVAQNLSQKKERLTELRSDL
;
A
#
# COMPACT_ATOMS: atom_id res chain seq x y z
N MET A 1 5.73 -1.08 29.40
CA MET A 1 4.94 -0.36 28.38
C MET A 1 4.43 -1.39 27.38
N ARG A 2 3.11 -1.60 27.26
CA ARG A 2 2.54 -2.42 26.18
C ARG A 2 2.90 -1.72 24.88
N SER A 3 3.60 -2.40 23.95
CA SER A 3 3.79 -1.90 22.59
C SER A 3 2.41 -1.54 22.04
N LYS A 4 2.17 -0.25 21.79
CA LYS A 4 0.97 0.19 21.11
C LYS A 4 0.95 -0.52 19.75
N ASN A 5 -0.18 -1.12 19.41
CA ASN A 5 -0.36 -1.78 18.11
C ASN A 5 -0.65 -0.70 17.06
N THR A 6 0.40 0.05 16.69
CA THR A 6 0.34 1.20 15.79
C THR A 6 1.11 0.92 14.50
N VAL A 7 0.62 1.44 13.40
CA VAL A 7 1.30 1.41 12.09
C VAL A 7 1.24 2.77 11.41
N LEU A 8 2.22 3.05 10.56
CA LEU A 8 2.19 4.14 9.60
C LEU A 8 1.64 3.62 8.27
N ALA A 9 0.56 4.21 7.80
CA ALA A 9 0.06 4.02 6.45
C ALA A 9 0.55 5.20 5.60
N VAL A 10 1.34 4.91 4.57
CA VAL A 10 1.99 5.89 3.71
C VAL A 10 1.51 5.72 2.29
N ASP A 11 0.87 6.73 1.72
CA ASP A 11 0.54 6.78 0.29
C ASP A 11 1.54 7.68 -0.44
N ILE A 12 2.36 7.05 -1.28
CA ILE A 12 3.31 7.75 -2.15
C ILE A 12 2.61 8.09 -3.46
N GLY A 13 1.90 9.22 -3.44
CA GLY A 13 1.30 9.78 -4.64
C GLY A 13 2.34 10.38 -5.59
N THR A 14 1.90 10.81 -6.77
CA THR A 14 2.80 11.42 -7.78
C THR A 14 3.10 12.89 -7.53
N SER A 15 2.28 13.59 -6.74
CA SER A 15 2.51 15.00 -6.34
C SER A 15 2.46 15.21 -4.84
N THR A 16 1.93 14.27 -4.08
CA THR A 16 1.61 14.46 -2.66
C THR A 16 1.91 13.19 -1.89
N LEU A 17 2.62 13.32 -0.77
CA LEU A 17 2.79 12.28 0.23
C LEU A 17 1.67 12.40 1.27
N LYS A 18 0.99 11.30 1.58
CA LYS A 18 0.04 11.24 2.68
C LYS A 18 0.50 10.19 3.68
N VAL A 19 0.45 10.54 4.94
CA VAL A 19 0.84 9.65 6.04
C VAL A 19 -0.25 9.67 7.10
N GLY A 20 -0.65 8.50 7.57
CA GLY A 20 -1.56 8.35 8.71
C GLY A 20 -0.99 7.36 9.72
N GLU A 21 -0.96 7.72 11.00
CA GLU A 21 -0.67 6.77 12.07
C GLU A 21 -1.96 6.20 12.62
N PHE A 22 -2.10 4.89 12.47
CA PHE A 22 -3.29 4.17 12.92
C PHE A 22 -2.95 3.29 14.12
N GLU A 23 -3.79 3.36 15.14
CA GLU A 23 -3.77 2.50 16.32
C GLU A 23 -4.93 1.49 16.22
N PHE A 24 -4.71 0.29 16.72
CA PHE A 24 -5.69 -0.80 16.74
C PHE A 24 -5.99 -1.17 18.20
N PRO A 25 -6.97 -0.51 18.82
CA PRO A 25 -7.44 -0.83 20.16
C PRO A 25 -7.96 -2.27 20.26
N SER A 26 -8.08 -2.76 21.49
CA SER A 26 -8.54 -4.14 21.75
C SER A 26 -10.02 -4.36 21.47
N ASP A 27 -10.81 -3.29 21.38
CA ASP A 27 -12.25 -3.32 21.07
C ASP A 27 -12.57 -3.60 19.60
N GLY A 28 -11.55 -3.59 18.74
CA GLY A 28 -11.74 -3.86 17.33
C GLY A 28 -11.78 -2.62 16.44
N SER A 29 -11.82 -1.42 16.99
CA SER A 29 -11.82 -0.17 16.25
C SER A 29 -10.48 0.10 15.57
N ILE A 30 -10.49 1.02 14.62
CA ILE A 30 -9.28 1.60 13.99
C ILE A 30 -9.28 3.09 14.33
N GLN A 31 -8.20 3.58 14.92
CA GLN A 31 -8.10 4.96 15.34
C GLN A 31 -6.96 5.66 14.60
N LEU A 32 -7.25 6.82 13.99
CA LEU A 32 -6.26 7.72 13.43
C LEU A 32 -5.73 8.66 14.52
N ASN A 33 -4.44 8.57 14.84
CA ASN A 33 -3.83 9.34 15.92
C ASN A 33 -3.07 10.58 15.42
N GLU A 34 -2.50 10.51 14.23
CA GLU A 34 -1.72 11.58 13.60
C GLU A 34 -1.83 11.44 12.08
N PHE A 35 -1.78 12.55 11.35
CA PHE A 35 -1.77 12.55 9.89
C PHE A 35 -0.94 13.69 9.32
N ALA A 36 -0.46 13.49 8.11
CA ALA A 36 0.21 14.51 7.32
C ALA A 36 -0.17 14.37 5.84
N CYS A 37 -0.28 15.50 5.18
CA CYS A 37 -0.45 15.61 3.73
C CYS A 37 0.48 16.70 3.23
N ARG A 38 1.47 16.36 2.38
CA ARG A 38 2.49 17.30 1.88
C ARG A 38 2.69 17.14 0.39
N GLU A 39 2.67 18.23 -0.34
CA GLU A 39 3.05 18.26 -1.75
C GLU A 39 4.58 18.19 -1.87
N TYR A 40 5.07 17.45 -2.88
CA TYR A 40 6.49 17.45 -3.20
C TYR A 40 6.89 18.78 -3.82
N GLU A 41 8.04 19.31 -3.41
CA GLU A 41 8.63 20.53 -3.99
C GLU A 41 9.23 20.27 -5.36
N GLU A 42 9.67 19.03 -5.62
CA GLU A 42 10.28 18.60 -6.87
C GLU A 42 9.49 17.46 -7.50
N GLU A 43 9.56 17.38 -8.82
CA GLU A 43 8.91 16.30 -9.56
C GLU A 43 9.62 14.96 -9.31
N ILE A 44 8.82 13.94 -9.02
CA ILE A 44 9.31 12.57 -8.90
C ILE A 44 9.56 12.01 -10.31
N THR A 45 10.83 11.90 -10.67
CA THR A 45 11.33 11.26 -11.89
C THR A 45 12.04 9.94 -11.56
N GLU A 46 12.45 9.20 -12.58
CA GLU A 46 13.23 7.97 -12.40
C GLU A 46 14.54 8.21 -11.62
N GLY A 47 15.25 9.29 -11.92
CA GLY A 47 16.52 9.62 -11.26
C GLY A 47 16.40 10.32 -9.90
N THR A 48 15.26 10.94 -9.58
CA THR A 48 15.06 11.72 -8.33
C THR A 48 14.18 11.00 -7.31
N ARG A 49 13.50 9.91 -7.69
CA ARG A 49 12.46 9.22 -6.88
C ARG A 49 12.90 8.94 -5.46
N SER A 50 14.01 8.24 -5.30
CA SER A 50 14.50 7.84 -3.98
C SER A 50 14.84 9.05 -3.10
N ALA A 51 15.51 10.06 -3.66
CA ALA A 51 15.92 11.26 -2.94
C ALA A 51 14.72 12.10 -2.51
N VAL A 52 13.81 12.41 -3.45
CA VAL A 52 12.61 13.24 -3.18
C VAL A 52 11.71 12.59 -2.13
N ILE A 53 11.46 11.28 -2.25
CA ILE A 53 10.62 10.56 -1.30
C ILE A 53 11.28 10.51 0.09
N SER A 54 12.58 10.20 0.18
CA SER A 54 13.27 10.11 1.47
C SER A 54 13.36 11.47 2.18
N ASP A 55 13.59 12.54 1.44
CA ASP A 55 13.64 13.89 1.99
C ASP A 55 12.27 14.31 2.53
N MET A 56 11.21 14.15 1.74
CA MET A 56 9.85 14.43 2.17
C MET A 56 9.43 13.60 3.39
N LEU A 57 9.72 12.29 3.40
CA LEU A 57 9.45 11.44 4.57
C LEU A 57 10.21 11.92 5.80
N ARG A 58 11.48 12.31 5.67
CA ARG A 58 12.28 12.82 6.78
C ARG A 58 11.67 14.11 7.37
N ARG A 59 11.27 15.06 6.51
CA ARG A 59 10.61 16.32 6.93
C ARG A 59 9.29 16.00 7.67
N VAL A 60 8.43 15.20 7.09
CA VAL A 60 7.15 14.80 7.69
C VAL A 60 7.33 14.11 9.03
N LEU A 61 8.34 13.22 9.16
CA LEU A 61 8.63 12.55 10.43
C LEU A 61 9.24 13.48 11.50
N GLN A 62 9.84 14.60 11.11
CA GLN A 62 10.36 15.62 12.03
C GLN A 62 9.28 16.64 12.46
N GLU A 63 8.36 16.98 11.56
CA GLU A 63 7.30 17.97 11.81
C GLU A 63 6.16 17.39 12.64
N HIS A 64 5.92 16.09 12.55
CA HIS A 64 4.79 15.41 13.19
C HIS A 64 5.23 14.38 14.23
N ASN A 65 4.34 14.10 15.20
CA ASN A 65 4.63 13.21 16.34
C ASN A 65 4.34 11.74 16.03
N PHE A 66 4.81 11.22 14.88
CA PHE A 66 4.68 9.80 14.54
C PHE A 66 5.53 8.92 15.44
N THR A 67 4.91 7.96 16.09
CA THR A 67 5.55 7.05 17.07
C THR A 67 5.90 5.70 16.49
N SER A 68 5.12 5.20 15.53
CA SER A 68 5.34 3.92 14.87
C SER A 68 6.48 3.98 13.85
N ARG A 69 7.18 2.86 13.71
CA ARG A 69 8.14 2.65 12.61
C ARG A 69 7.68 1.58 11.63
N LYS A 70 6.66 0.80 12.01
CA LYS A 70 6.06 -0.19 11.12
C LYS A 70 5.30 0.53 10.04
N THR A 71 5.68 0.30 8.79
CA THR A 71 5.15 1.06 7.65
C THR A 71 4.45 0.16 6.66
N LEU A 72 3.26 0.55 6.30
CA LEU A 72 2.49 0.01 5.18
C LEU A 72 2.45 1.09 4.10
N LEU A 73 2.62 0.72 2.86
CA LEU A 73 2.87 1.66 1.78
C LEU A 73 1.99 1.36 0.58
N THR A 74 1.49 2.40 -0.11
CA THR A 74 0.95 2.26 -1.46
C THR A 74 1.86 2.90 -2.49
N VAL A 75 1.88 2.28 -3.68
CA VAL A 75 2.47 2.83 -4.89
C VAL A 75 1.36 3.26 -5.85
N SER A 76 1.64 4.29 -6.65
CA SER A 76 0.69 4.78 -7.65
C SER A 76 0.26 3.68 -8.63
N GLY A 77 -1.03 3.65 -8.98
CA GLY A 77 -1.55 2.76 -10.01
C GLY A 77 -0.90 2.94 -11.39
N GLN A 78 -0.36 4.13 -11.68
CA GLN A 78 0.38 4.39 -12.90
C GLN A 78 1.74 3.66 -12.97
N SER A 79 2.36 3.41 -11.82
CA SER A 79 3.64 2.68 -11.74
C SER A 79 3.49 1.17 -11.84
N VAL A 80 2.25 0.68 -11.91
CA VAL A 80 1.92 -0.74 -11.83
C VAL A 80 1.14 -1.16 -13.07
N PHE A 81 1.48 -2.31 -13.62
CA PHE A 81 0.68 -2.96 -14.65
C PHE A 81 -0.28 -3.95 -13.99
N THR A 82 -1.58 -3.66 -14.08
CA THR A 82 -2.65 -4.54 -13.57
C THR A 82 -3.40 -5.18 -14.73
N ARG A 83 -3.59 -6.51 -14.70
CA ARG A 83 -4.32 -7.26 -15.70
C ARG A 83 -5.22 -8.32 -15.07
N PHE A 84 -6.39 -8.45 -15.66
CA PHE A 84 -7.39 -9.46 -15.28
C PHE A 84 -7.47 -10.54 -16.36
N VAL A 85 -7.27 -11.79 -15.98
CA VAL A 85 -7.25 -12.94 -16.90
C VAL A 85 -8.21 -14.00 -16.36
N ASN A 86 -9.02 -14.60 -17.27
CA ASN A 86 -9.86 -15.74 -16.93
C ASN A 86 -9.08 -17.02 -17.14
N LEU A 87 -9.02 -17.86 -16.12
CA LEU A 87 -8.41 -19.18 -16.18
C LEU A 87 -9.48 -20.26 -16.36
N PRO A 88 -9.13 -21.39 -17.00
CA PRO A 88 -10.01 -22.56 -17.05
C PRO A 88 -10.32 -23.11 -15.65
N PRO A 89 -11.47 -23.76 -15.46
CA PRO A 89 -11.93 -24.25 -14.14
C PRO A 89 -11.11 -25.41 -13.56
N PHE A 90 -10.13 -25.94 -14.28
CA PHE A 90 -9.32 -27.10 -13.85
C PHE A 90 -8.21 -26.80 -12.85
N ALA A 91 -8.18 -25.61 -12.32
CA ALA A 91 -7.12 -25.12 -11.44
C ALA A 91 -7.43 -25.33 -9.95
N GLU A 92 -8.01 -26.46 -9.54
CA GLU A 92 -8.32 -26.72 -8.11
C GLU A 92 -7.08 -26.99 -7.25
N GLU A 93 -5.93 -27.39 -7.85
CA GLU A 93 -4.68 -27.60 -7.13
C GLU A 93 -3.84 -26.33 -7.11
N GLU A 94 -3.50 -25.81 -5.93
CA GLU A 94 -2.69 -24.57 -5.75
C GLU A 94 -1.40 -24.55 -6.59
N GLY A 95 -0.72 -25.70 -6.74
CA GLY A 95 0.48 -25.81 -7.54
C GLY A 95 0.24 -25.61 -9.04
N ARG A 96 -0.89 -26.06 -9.53
CA ARG A 96 -1.31 -25.97 -10.94
C ARG A 96 -1.77 -24.55 -11.28
N VAL A 97 -2.51 -23.92 -10.37
CA VAL A 97 -2.88 -22.48 -10.49
C VAL A 97 -1.63 -21.65 -10.66
N ARG A 98 -0.63 -21.83 -9.82
CA ARG A 98 0.61 -21.04 -9.87
C ARG A 98 1.35 -21.21 -11.21
N GLN A 99 1.43 -22.41 -11.74
CA GLN A 99 2.08 -22.67 -13.04
C GLN A 99 1.34 -22.00 -14.20
N ILE A 100 0.00 -22.10 -14.23
CA ILE A 100 -0.82 -21.47 -15.26
C ILE A 100 -0.69 -19.94 -15.14
N VAL A 101 -0.77 -19.41 -13.92
CA VAL A 101 -0.61 -17.99 -13.64
C VAL A 101 0.77 -17.47 -14.09
N GLU A 102 1.84 -18.23 -13.85
CA GLU A 102 3.19 -17.85 -14.30
C GLU A 102 3.31 -17.91 -15.84
N PHE A 103 2.69 -18.88 -16.48
CA PHE A 103 2.65 -18.98 -17.94
C PHE A 103 1.89 -17.79 -18.56
N GLU A 104 0.71 -17.47 -18.03
CA GLU A 104 -0.08 -16.31 -18.44
C GLU A 104 0.67 -14.98 -18.17
N ALA A 105 1.39 -14.88 -17.06
CA ALA A 105 2.22 -13.72 -16.77
C ALA A 105 3.30 -13.52 -17.84
N ARG A 106 4.01 -14.58 -18.25
CA ARG A 106 5.03 -14.50 -19.32
C ARG A 106 4.48 -14.02 -20.66
N GLN A 107 3.22 -14.34 -20.97
CA GLN A 107 2.59 -13.92 -22.23
C GLN A 107 2.00 -12.51 -22.18
N ASN A 108 1.55 -12.08 -21.03
CA ASN A 108 0.73 -10.88 -20.88
C ASN A 108 1.47 -9.69 -20.23
N VAL A 109 2.59 -9.93 -19.54
CA VAL A 109 3.41 -8.87 -18.95
C VAL A 109 4.35 -8.31 -20.02
N PRO A 110 4.35 -6.99 -20.26
CA PRO A 110 5.16 -6.37 -21.33
C PRO A 110 6.64 -6.18 -20.94
N PHE A 111 7.13 -6.89 -19.92
CA PHE A 111 8.48 -6.82 -19.41
C PHE A 111 9.04 -8.22 -19.15
N PRO A 112 10.37 -8.42 -19.23
CA PRO A 112 11.01 -9.65 -18.73
C PRO A 112 10.65 -9.88 -17.26
N LEU A 113 10.28 -11.11 -16.89
CA LEU A 113 9.84 -11.41 -15.51
C LEU A 113 10.97 -11.26 -14.48
N GLU A 114 12.22 -11.26 -14.92
CA GLU A 114 13.42 -11.05 -14.11
C GLU A 114 13.57 -9.59 -13.67
N GLU A 115 13.04 -8.64 -14.47
CA GLU A 115 13.12 -7.20 -14.21
C GLU A 115 11.93 -6.68 -13.39
N VAL A 116 10.96 -7.55 -13.07
CA VAL A 116 9.74 -7.15 -12.39
C VAL A 116 9.47 -7.98 -11.13
N THR A 117 8.85 -7.33 -10.17
CA THR A 117 8.16 -8.02 -9.07
C THR A 117 6.70 -8.12 -9.41
N TRP A 118 6.15 -9.30 -9.31
CA TRP A 118 4.75 -9.55 -9.59
C TRP A 118 4.08 -10.40 -8.51
N THR A 119 2.79 -10.20 -8.37
CA THR A 119 1.92 -10.96 -7.50
C THR A 119 0.58 -11.17 -8.19
N TYR A 120 -0.23 -12.07 -7.68
CA TYR A 120 -1.57 -12.29 -8.17
C TYR A 120 -2.54 -12.55 -7.04
N GLN A 121 -3.82 -12.33 -7.33
CA GLN A 121 -4.92 -12.74 -6.47
C GLN A 121 -5.99 -13.40 -7.31
N LEU A 122 -6.53 -14.50 -6.78
CA LEU A 122 -7.73 -15.13 -7.30
C LEU A 122 -8.93 -14.30 -6.86
N LEU A 123 -9.77 -13.94 -7.80
CA LEU A 123 -10.98 -13.17 -7.55
C LEU A 123 -12.18 -14.12 -7.56
N SER A 124 -13.10 -13.91 -6.62
CA SER A 124 -14.37 -14.63 -6.61
C SER A 124 -15.18 -14.23 -7.85
N THR A 125 -15.65 -15.23 -8.59
CA THR A 125 -16.61 -15.03 -9.67
C THR A 125 -17.88 -15.81 -9.34
N PRO A 126 -19.08 -15.26 -9.59
CA PRO A 126 -20.33 -16.00 -9.39
C PRO A 126 -20.48 -17.18 -10.37
N ASP A 127 -19.79 -17.14 -11.49
CA ASP A 127 -19.80 -18.21 -12.49
C ASP A 127 -18.80 -19.31 -12.08
N VAL A 128 -19.28 -20.49 -11.79
CA VAL A 128 -18.50 -21.68 -11.43
C VAL A 128 -17.58 -22.15 -12.58
N GLU A 129 -17.77 -21.63 -13.79
CA GLU A 129 -17.07 -22.08 -15.00
C GLU A 129 -15.74 -21.38 -15.29
N SER A 130 -15.41 -20.26 -14.60
CA SER A 130 -14.15 -19.54 -14.81
C SER A 130 -13.60 -18.95 -13.53
N LEU A 131 -12.30 -19.09 -13.33
CA LEU A 131 -11.56 -18.48 -12.25
C LEU A 131 -10.91 -17.19 -12.77
N GLU A 132 -11.28 -16.03 -12.23
CA GLU A 132 -10.62 -14.79 -12.61
C GLU A 132 -9.38 -14.53 -11.74
N VAL A 133 -8.30 -14.15 -12.38
CA VAL A 133 -7.04 -13.81 -11.71
C VAL A 133 -6.67 -12.36 -12.02
N MET A 134 -6.40 -11.61 -10.98
CA MET A 134 -5.79 -10.28 -11.09
C MET A 134 -4.27 -10.40 -10.94
N PHE A 135 -3.52 -9.98 -11.94
CA PHE A 135 -2.08 -9.81 -11.90
C PHE A 135 -1.73 -8.37 -11.57
N VAL A 136 -0.73 -8.22 -10.74
CA VAL A 136 -0.15 -6.92 -10.40
C VAL A 136 1.35 -7.02 -10.56
N VAL A 137 1.91 -6.16 -11.40
CA VAL A 137 3.32 -6.19 -11.81
C VAL A 137 3.93 -4.80 -11.70
N ILE A 138 5.12 -4.70 -11.15
CA ILE A 138 5.89 -3.46 -11.02
C ILE A 138 7.36 -3.70 -11.35
N LYS A 139 8.05 -2.75 -11.94
CA LYS A 139 9.50 -2.82 -12.17
C LYS A 139 10.27 -2.89 -10.85
N ASN A 140 11.29 -3.75 -10.79
CA ASN A 140 12.13 -3.91 -9.60
C ASN A 140 12.79 -2.59 -9.20
N GLU A 141 13.30 -1.82 -10.16
CA GLU A 141 13.91 -0.51 -9.95
C GLU A 141 13.00 0.46 -9.16
N ILE A 142 11.72 0.53 -9.51
CA ILE A 142 10.76 1.40 -8.80
C ILE A 142 10.59 0.94 -7.35
N LEU A 143 10.49 -0.37 -7.12
CA LEU A 143 10.37 -0.94 -5.77
C LEU A 143 11.64 -0.74 -4.93
N GLU A 144 12.80 -0.88 -5.53
CA GLU A 144 14.10 -0.68 -4.88
C GLU A 144 14.26 0.77 -4.44
N ASP A 145 13.97 1.74 -5.32
CA ASP A 145 14.00 3.16 -5.00
C ASP A 145 13.08 3.52 -3.82
N ILE A 146 11.84 3.05 -3.88
CA ILE A 146 10.84 3.34 -2.86
C ILE A 146 11.20 2.64 -1.54
N SER A 147 11.61 1.38 -1.59
CA SER A 147 12.01 0.63 -0.41
C SER A 147 13.22 1.27 0.26
N TYR A 148 14.22 1.66 -0.52
CA TYR A 148 15.39 2.36 -0.02
C TYR A 148 15.01 3.71 0.63
N ALA A 149 14.15 4.50 -0.01
CA ALA A 149 13.70 5.79 0.52
C ALA A 149 13.06 5.62 1.91
N VAL A 150 12.18 4.62 2.07
CA VAL A 150 11.46 4.34 3.32
C VAL A 150 12.43 3.81 4.39
N GLU A 151 13.29 2.85 4.06
CA GLU A 151 14.24 2.27 5.01
C GLU A 151 15.34 3.25 5.42
N SER A 152 15.78 4.16 4.54
CA SER A 152 16.81 5.16 4.80
C SER A 152 16.42 6.18 5.90
N VAL A 153 15.14 6.39 6.10
CA VAL A 153 14.62 7.26 7.17
C VAL A 153 14.27 6.48 8.46
N GLY A 154 14.66 5.20 8.55
CA GLY A 154 14.48 4.36 9.73
C GLY A 154 13.07 3.78 9.88
N LEU A 155 12.28 3.74 8.83
CA LEU A 155 10.98 3.08 8.80
C LEU A 155 11.14 1.59 8.48
N ASP A 156 10.27 0.74 9.05
CA ASP A 156 10.26 -0.71 8.86
C ASP A 156 9.13 -1.11 7.91
N LEU A 157 9.46 -1.31 6.65
CA LEU A 157 8.51 -1.59 5.56
C LEU A 157 7.91 -2.99 5.70
N GLU A 158 6.61 -3.11 6.01
CA GLU A 158 5.91 -4.39 6.19
C GLU A 158 5.05 -4.82 5.00
N LEU A 159 4.44 -3.85 4.31
CA LEU A 159 3.54 -4.09 3.19
C LEU A 159 3.77 -3.04 2.11
N ILE A 160 3.76 -3.47 0.85
CA ILE A 160 3.59 -2.61 -0.32
C ILE A 160 2.33 -3.05 -1.05
N ASP A 161 1.32 -2.20 -1.06
CA ASP A 161 0.07 -2.37 -1.79
C ASP A 161 0.04 -1.40 -2.98
N VAL A 162 -1.03 -1.42 -3.76
CA VAL A 162 -1.25 -0.51 -4.89
C VAL A 162 -2.38 0.46 -4.56
N ALA A 163 -2.25 1.72 -4.91
CA ALA A 163 -3.24 2.75 -4.60
C ALA A 163 -4.68 2.37 -5.01
N PRO A 164 -4.95 1.80 -6.20
CA PRO A 164 -6.30 1.34 -6.57
C PRO A 164 -6.88 0.29 -5.62
N THR A 165 -6.09 -0.71 -5.21
CA THR A 165 -6.56 -1.79 -4.33
C THR A 165 -6.78 -1.31 -2.90
N ALA A 166 -5.92 -0.45 -2.39
CA ALA A 166 -6.10 0.18 -1.09
C ALA A 166 -7.35 1.07 -1.07
N CYS A 167 -7.56 1.91 -2.09
CA CYS A 167 -8.76 2.73 -2.24
C CYS A 167 -10.03 1.86 -2.31
N TYR A 168 -10.00 0.76 -3.06
CA TYR A 168 -11.11 -0.20 -3.13
C TYR A 168 -11.42 -0.80 -1.76
N ASN A 169 -10.41 -1.25 -1.02
CA ASN A 169 -10.62 -1.82 0.31
C ASN A 169 -11.24 -0.80 1.29
N ALA A 170 -10.82 0.47 1.22
CA ALA A 170 -11.45 1.54 2.00
C ALA A 170 -12.91 1.77 1.59
N ALA A 171 -13.21 1.79 0.29
CA ALA A 171 -14.57 1.95 -0.21
C ALA A 171 -15.46 0.77 0.23
N ARG A 172 -14.98 -0.47 0.12
CA ARG A 172 -15.70 -1.66 0.55
C ARG A 172 -16.00 -1.67 2.06
N ALA A 173 -15.06 -1.24 2.87
CA ALA A 173 -15.26 -1.11 4.31
C ALA A 173 -16.34 -0.09 4.68
N ASN A 174 -16.60 0.88 3.81
CA ASN A 174 -17.67 1.87 3.92
C ASN A 174 -18.97 1.45 3.20
N GLY A 175 -19.14 0.17 2.86
CA GLY A 175 -20.35 -0.38 2.27
C GLY A 175 -20.53 -0.13 0.76
N VAL A 176 -19.53 0.46 0.09
CA VAL A 176 -19.62 0.74 -1.34
C VAL A 176 -19.64 -0.57 -2.14
N GLY A 177 -20.69 -0.77 -2.92
CA GLY A 177 -20.88 -1.94 -3.78
C GLY A 177 -21.37 -3.20 -3.06
N ASP A 178 -21.90 -3.11 -1.83
CA ASP A 178 -22.43 -4.27 -1.10
C ASP A 178 -23.73 -4.80 -1.68
N GLU A 179 -24.64 -3.90 -2.01
CA GLU A 179 -25.96 -4.24 -2.55
C GLU A 179 -25.99 -4.10 -4.06
N GLU A 180 -25.52 -2.97 -4.59
CA GLU A 180 -25.56 -2.58 -5.97
C GLU A 180 -24.19 -2.22 -6.52
N CYS A 181 -24.02 -2.43 -7.83
CA CYS A 181 -22.77 -2.07 -8.49
C CYS A 181 -22.48 -0.57 -8.35
N SER A 182 -21.33 -0.26 -7.81
CA SER A 182 -20.87 1.11 -7.58
C SER A 182 -19.52 1.34 -8.28
N VAL A 183 -19.27 2.59 -8.66
CA VAL A 183 -17.99 3.02 -9.23
C VAL A 183 -17.35 4.02 -8.30
N VAL A 184 -16.04 3.87 -8.06
CA VAL A 184 -15.21 4.90 -7.42
C VAL A 184 -14.25 5.45 -8.46
N LEU A 185 -14.28 6.77 -8.65
CA LEU A 185 -13.37 7.51 -9.51
C LEU A 185 -12.39 8.31 -8.63
N ASP A 186 -11.20 7.76 -8.43
CA ASP A 186 -10.12 8.39 -7.68
C ASP A 186 -9.26 9.24 -8.62
N ILE A 187 -9.56 10.55 -8.68
CA ILE A 187 -8.88 11.50 -9.57
C ILE A 187 -7.63 12.04 -8.87
N GLY A 188 -6.48 11.46 -9.22
CA GLY A 188 -5.18 11.87 -8.70
C GLY A 188 -4.55 13.05 -9.45
N CYS A 189 -3.22 13.18 -9.31
CA CYS A 189 -2.46 14.19 -10.03
C CYS A 189 -2.18 13.75 -11.48
N ARG A 190 -1.54 12.59 -11.71
CA ARG A 190 -1.12 12.12 -13.04
C ARG A 190 -2.02 11.07 -13.66
N SER A 191 -2.77 10.36 -12.84
CA SER A 191 -3.70 9.32 -13.27
C SER A 191 -4.97 9.32 -12.43
N THR A 192 -6.02 8.79 -13.03
CA THR A 192 -7.31 8.53 -12.39
C THR A 192 -7.50 7.02 -12.31
N ASN A 193 -7.82 6.52 -11.11
CA ASN A 193 -8.16 5.13 -10.91
C ASN A 193 -9.68 4.97 -10.93
N LEU A 194 -10.17 4.15 -11.83
CA LEU A 194 -11.58 3.78 -11.92
C LEU A 194 -11.75 2.38 -11.35
N LEU A 195 -12.54 2.27 -10.28
CA LEU A 195 -12.75 1.06 -9.51
C LEU A 195 -14.23 0.67 -9.57
N PHE A 196 -14.49 -0.59 -9.89
CA PHE A 196 -15.83 -1.17 -9.84
C PHE A 196 -15.94 -2.05 -8.61
N ALA A 197 -16.93 -1.76 -7.79
CA ALA A 197 -17.33 -2.55 -6.64
C ALA A 197 -18.74 -3.10 -6.89
N ASP A 198 -18.84 -4.41 -7.09
CA ASP A 198 -20.07 -5.09 -7.46
C ASP A 198 -20.18 -6.39 -6.67
N ARG A 199 -20.66 -6.28 -5.44
CA ARG A 199 -20.66 -7.35 -4.43
C ARG A 199 -19.24 -7.92 -4.22
N GLU A 200 -18.97 -9.13 -4.66
CA GLU A 200 -17.66 -9.77 -4.55
C GLU A 200 -16.74 -9.51 -5.76
N ARG A 201 -17.27 -8.88 -6.81
CA ARG A 201 -16.50 -8.60 -8.02
C ARG A 201 -15.70 -7.32 -7.87
N PHE A 202 -14.46 -7.40 -8.29
CA PHE A 202 -13.55 -6.27 -8.39
C PHE A 202 -13.04 -6.12 -9.82
N PHE A 203 -13.07 -4.91 -10.32
CA PHE A 203 -12.38 -4.55 -11.55
C PHE A 203 -11.81 -3.14 -11.41
N SER A 204 -10.62 -2.92 -11.91
CA SER A 204 -9.99 -1.60 -11.90
C SER A 204 -9.31 -1.27 -13.21
N ARG A 205 -9.27 0.01 -13.51
CA ARG A 205 -8.53 0.56 -14.65
C ARG A 205 -7.90 1.89 -14.28
N THR A 206 -6.61 2.04 -14.55
CA THR A 206 -5.91 3.32 -14.43
C THR A 206 -5.99 4.07 -15.75
N ILE A 207 -6.46 5.32 -15.71
CA ILE A 207 -6.64 6.21 -16.86
C ILE A 207 -5.60 7.33 -16.76
N PRO A 208 -4.77 7.59 -17.79
CA PRO A 208 -3.72 8.61 -17.76
C PRO A 208 -4.26 10.03 -18.07
N ILE A 209 -5.40 10.38 -17.45
CA ILE A 209 -6.03 11.71 -17.51
C ILE A 209 -6.37 12.09 -16.08
N ALA A 210 -5.81 13.20 -15.60
CA ALA A 210 -5.97 13.66 -14.22
C ALA A 210 -5.58 15.15 -14.09
N GLY A 211 -5.35 15.63 -12.87
CA GLY A 211 -5.03 17.03 -12.60
C GLY A 211 -3.85 17.59 -13.40
N HIS A 212 -2.78 16.81 -13.58
CA HIS A 212 -1.62 17.21 -14.40
C HIS A 212 -1.99 17.47 -15.87
N SER A 213 -2.93 16.70 -16.44
CA SER A 213 -3.40 16.92 -17.81
C SER A 213 -4.09 18.28 -17.97
N ILE A 214 -4.72 18.77 -16.91
CA ILE A 214 -5.34 20.12 -16.89
C ILE A 214 -4.24 21.17 -16.91
N SER A 215 -3.25 21.09 -16.02
CA SER A 215 -2.15 22.06 -15.94
C SER A 215 -1.33 22.10 -17.23
N GLN A 216 -1.04 20.93 -17.83
CA GLN A 216 -0.39 20.86 -19.15
C GLN A 216 -1.18 21.57 -20.26
N GLN A 217 -2.51 21.42 -20.25
CA GLN A 217 -3.34 22.07 -21.26
C GLN A 217 -3.44 23.58 -21.03
N ILE A 218 -3.46 24.03 -19.74
CA ILE A 218 -3.39 25.46 -19.39
C ILE A 218 -2.04 26.04 -19.85
N ALA A 219 -0.91 25.39 -19.51
CA ALA A 219 0.42 25.82 -19.91
C ALA A 219 0.51 26.01 -21.44
N LYS A 220 -0.02 25.06 -22.19
CA LYS A 220 -0.03 25.10 -23.65
C LYS A 220 -0.88 26.22 -24.21
N GLU A 221 -2.08 26.46 -23.67
CA GLU A 221 -3.03 27.44 -24.16
C GLU A 221 -2.58 28.88 -23.86
N PHE A 222 -2.00 29.11 -22.68
CA PHE A 222 -1.54 30.42 -22.25
C PHE A 222 -0.07 30.70 -22.63
N GLY A 223 0.70 29.68 -23.08
CA GLY A 223 2.13 29.83 -23.42
C GLY A 223 3.00 30.10 -22.18
N ILE A 224 2.64 29.57 -21.02
CA ILE A 224 3.32 29.72 -19.73
C ILE A 224 3.97 28.41 -19.28
N ASP A 225 4.82 28.47 -18.26
CA ASP A 225 5.42 27.28 -17.70
C ASP A 225 4.41 26.46 -16.89
N PHE A 226 4.81 25.23 -16.49
CA PHE A 226 3.92 24.29 -15.81
C PHE A 226 3.57 24.76 -14.39
N GLU A 227 4.50 25.38 -13.66
CA GLU A 227 4.29 25.84 -12.29
C GLU A 227 3.29 26.99 -12.24
N GLU A 228 3.43 27.94 -13.17
CA GLU A 228 2.48 29.03 -13.35
C GLU A 228 1.08 28.53 -13.73
N ALA A 229 1.02 27.54 -14.64
CA ALA A 229 -0.23 26.89 -15.04
C ALA A 229 -0.89 26.13 -13.87
N GLU A 230 -0.11 25.43 -13.04
CA GLU A 230 -0.58 24.78 -11.82
C GLU A 230 -1.15 25.80 -10.83
N GLY A 231 -0.48 26.93 -10.69
CA GLY A 231 -0.96 28.07 -9.89
C GLY A 231 -2.28 28.64 -10.41
N LEU A 232 -2.45 28.78 -11.73
CA LEU A 232 -3.73 29.22 -12.34
C LEU A 232 -4.83 28.19 -12.11
N LYS A 233 -4.53 26.89 -12.26
CA LYS A 233 -5.48 25.82 -11.98
C LYS A 233 -5.95 25.90 -10.51
N LYS A 234 -5.04 25.95 -9.56
CA LYS A 234 -5.39 25.99 -8.12
C LYS A 234 -6.28 27.18 -7.75
N ARG A 235 -6.09 28.34 -8.41
CA ARG A 235 -6.86 29.55 -8.13
C ARG A 235 -8.20 29.65 -8.86
N HIS A 236 -8.28 29.16 -10.10
CA HIS A 236 -9.38 29.48 -11.01
C HIS A 236 -10.08 28.23 -11.60
N ALA A 237 -9.63 26.99 -11.27
CA ALA A 237 -10.21 25.82 -11.88
C ALA A 237 -11.60 25.49 -11.32
N PHE A 238 -12.57 25.39 -12.20
CA PHE A 238 -13.85 24.75 -11.97
C PHE A 238 -14.31 24.06 -13.26
N VAL A 239 -15.21 23.12 -13.13
CA VAL A 239 -15.76 22.44 -14.32
C VAL A 239 -16.92 23.28 -14.86
N ALA A 240 -16.73 23.97 -15.97
CA ALA A 240 -17.79 24.75 -16.58
C ALA A 240 -18.97 23.84 -16.98
N LEU A 241 -20.15 24.09 -16.43
CA LEU A 241 -21.40 23.42 -16.78
C LEU A 241 -22.05 24.14 -17.95
N GLY A 242 -22.78 23.41 -18.82
CA GLY A 242 -23.52 24.03 -19.92
C GLY A 242 -24.82 24.64 -19.36
N GLY A 243 -25.06 25.96 -19.55
CA GLY A 243 -26.29 26.59 -19.08
C GLY A 243 -26.06 27.86 -18.27
N VAL A 244 -27.08 28.31 -17.54
CA VAL A 244 -27.04 29.54 -16.71
C VAL A 244 -26.38 29.17 -15.36
N TYR A 245 -25.07 29.11 -15.35
CA TYR A 245 -24.28 29.07 -14.12
C TYR A 245 -23.52 30.40 -14.00
N GLU A 246 -23.08 30.74 -12.79
CA GLU A 246 -22.39 31.99 -12.48
C GLU A 246 -21.36 32.37 -13.54
N GLU A 247 -21.41 33.61 -14.00
CA GLU A 247 -20.38 34.14 -14.88
C GLU A 247 -19.02 34.03 -14.21
N PRO A 248 -17.99 33.56 -14.91
CA PRO A 248 -16.64 33.48 -14.35
C PRO A 248 -16.17 34.88 -13.90
N GLU A 249 -15.52 34.95 -12.75
CA GLU A 249 -15.02 36.21 -12.16
C GLU A 249 -14.06 36.99 -13.09
N SER A 250 -13.46 36.30 -14.08
CA SER A 250 -12.53 36.92 -15.03
C SER A 250 -12.46 36.14 -16.34
N GLU A 251 -11.92 36.76 -17.40
CA GLU A 251 -11.66 36.11 -18.68
C GLU A 251 -10.66 34.93 -18.53
N VAL A 252 -9.72 35.05 -17.59
CA VAL A 252 -8.76 33.98 -17.25
C VAL A 252 -9.51 32.79 -16.65
N ALA A 253 -10.38 33.02 -15.68
CA ALA A 253 -11.19 31.97 -15.07
C ALA A 253 -12.11 31.28 -16.10
N ALA A 254 -12.70 32.07 -17.03
CA ALA A 254 -13.51 31.55 -18.13
C ALA A 254 -12.70 30.63 -19.07
N SER A 255 -11.47 31.02 -19.40
CA SER A 255 -10.60 30.25 -20.27
C SER A 255 -10.11 28.96 -19.57
N VAL A 256 -9.67 29.07 -18.31
CA VAL A 256 -9.26 27.93 -17.48
C VAL A 256 -10.41 26.92 -17.33
N SER A 257 -11.63 27.38 -17.02
CA SER A 257 -12.78 26.49 -16.83
C SER A 257 -13.18 25.72 -18.11
N LYS A 258 -13.03 26.34 -19.30
CA LYS A 258 -13.21 25.64 -20.58
C LYS A 258 -12.18 24.55 -20.79
N ILE A 259 -10.91 24.81 -20.45
CA ILE A 259 -9.84 23.82 -20.52
C ILE A 259 -10.14 22.66 -19.58
N VAL A 260 -10.51 22.96 -18.33
CA VAL A 260 -10.92 21.94 -17.34
C VAL A 260 -12.04 21.09 -17.89
N ARG A 261 -13.10 21.71 -18.39
CA ARG A 261 -14.24 20.98 -19.00
C ARG A 261 -13.82 20.06 -20.15
N ASN A 262 -12.91 20.50 -21.02
CA ASN A 262 -12.43 19.68 -22.12
C ASN A 262 -11.68 18.44 -21.62
N VAL A 263 -10.82 18.59 -20.62
CA VAL A 263 -10.08 17.47 -19.99
C VAL A 263 -11.07 16.52 -19.29
N MET A 264 -12.01 17.06 -18.52
CA MET A 264 -13.04 16.26 -17.82
C MET A 264 -13.97 15.53 -18.79
N THR A 265 -14.27 16.13 -19.95
CA THR A 265 -15.04 15.46 -21.02
C THR A 265 -14.27 14.26 -21.60
N ARG A 266 -12.96 14.39 -21.78
CA ARG A 266 -12.11 13.25 -22.19
C ARG A 266 -12.07 12.17 -21.13
N LEU A 267 -11.92 12.56 -19.85
CA LEU A 267 -11.98 11.60 -18.73
C LEU A 267 -13.32 10.87 -18.70
N HIS A 268 -14.43 11.59 -18.80
CA HIS A 268 -15.78 11.01 -18.89
C HIS A 268 -15.90 10.01 -20.06
N GLY A 269 -15.32 10.31 -21.23
CA GLY A 269 -15.29 9.38 -22.36
C GLY A 269 -14.60 8.05 -22.02
N GLU A 270 -13.46 8.11 -21.28
CA GLU A 270 -12.76 6.90 -20.82
C GLU A 270 -13.53 6.16 -19.72
N VAL A 271 -14.22 6.88 -18.83
CA VAL A 271 -15.13 6.28 -17.82
C VAL A 271 -16.23 5.50 -18.51
N ASN A 272 -16.95 6.10 -19.46
CA ASN A 272 -18.01 5.42 -20.21
C ASN A 272 -17.51 4.20 -20.98
N ARG A 273 -16.35 4.32 -21.64
CA ARG A 273 -15.71 3.17 -22.30
C ARG A 273 -15.46 2.04 -21.30
N SER A 274 -14.96 2.36 -20.12
CA SER A 274 -14.65 1.37 -19.08
C SER A 274 -15.91 0.72 -18.52
N ILE A 275 -17.00 1.48 -18.33
CA ILE A 275 -18.31 0.93 -17.93
C ILE A 275 -18.81 -0.07 -18.98
N ASN A 276 -18.68 0.27 -20.26
CA ASN A 276 -19.09 -0.62 -21.34
C ASN A 276 -18.23 -1.89 -21.39
N VAL A 277 -16.91 -1.79 -21.21
CA VAL A 277 -15.99 -2.93 -21.11
C VAL A 277 -16.35 -3.81 -19.92
N TYR A 278 -16.58 -3.21 -18.74
CA TYR A 278 -16.96 -3.95 -17.54
C TYR A 278 -18.26 -4.75 -17.76
N ARG A 279 -19.26 -4.14 -18.33
CA ARG A 279 -20.56 -4.80 -18.61
C ARG A 279 -20.43 -5.88 -19.68
N ALA A 280 -19.78 -5.59 -20.80
CA ALA A 280 -19.73 -6.50 -21.95
C ALA A 280 -18.72 -7.65 -21.77
N GLN A 281 -17.52 -7.37 -21.25
CA GLN A 281 -16.44 -8.36 -21.19
C GLN A 281 -16.36 -9.05 -19.82
N LYS A 282 -16.68 -8.34 -18.73
CA LYS A 282 -16.66 -8.89 -17.38
C LYS A 282 -18.02 -9.36 -16.89
N LYS A 283 -19.06 -9.23 -17.71
CA LYS A 283 -20.45 -9.56 -17.34
C LYS A 283 -20.88 -8.90 -16.03
N GLY A 284 -20.34 -7.71 -15.74
CA GLY A 284 -20.63 -6.94 -14.53
C GLY A 284 -21.99 -6.24 -14.60
N ASN A 285 -22.55 -5.91 -13.46
CA ASN A 285 -23.80 -5.17 -13.39
C ASN A 285 -23.62 -3.71 -13.84
N LYS A 286 -24.73 -3.07 -14.25
CA LYS A 286 -24.70 -1.64 -14.54
C LYS A 286 -24.47 -0.88 -13.23
N PRO A 287 -23.48 0.04 -13.17
CA PRO A 287 -23.31 0.89 -12.00
C PRO A 287 -24.55 1.75 -11.75
N VAL A 288 -24.89 1.90 -10.46
CA VAL A 288 -26.02 2.70 -9.98
C VAL A 288 -25.51 3.90 -9.19
N HIS A 289 -24.40 3.73 -8.44
CA HIS A 289 -23.79 4.77 -7.63
C HIS A 289 -22.40 5.13 -8.15
N PHE A 290 -22.07 6.41 -8.02
CA PHE A 290 -20.79 6.92 -8.46
C PHE A 290 -20.14 7.74 -7.33
N TYR A 291 -18.93 7.36 -6.94
CA TYR A 291 -18.19 8.02 -5.87
C TYR A 291 -16.94 8.71 -6.40
N LEU A 292 -16.70 9.94 -5.96
CA LEU A 292 -15.51 10.72 -6.25
C LEU A 292 -14.51 10.63 -5.10
N ALA A 293 -13.23 10.46 -5.41
CA ALA A 293 -12.10 10.47 -4.49
C ALA A 293 -10.87 11.10 -5.15
N GLY A 294 -9.82 11.35 -4.35
CA GLY A 294 -8.55 11.88 -4.85
C GLY A 294 -8.49 13.40 -4.92
N GLY A 295 -7.27 13.94 -4.88
CA GLY A 295 -7.04 15.39 -4.72
C GLY A 295 -7.56 16.28 -5.85
N SER A 296 -7.71 15.75 -7.06
CA SER A 296 -8.25 16.53 -8.19
C SER A 296 -9.77 16.38 -8.36
N SER A 297 -10.42 15.56 -7.54
CA SER A 297 -11.88 15.39 -7.60
C SER A 297 -12.65 16.58 -7.02
N ILE A 298 -12.03 17.36 -6.13
CA ILE A 298 -12.67 18.47 -5.40
C ILE A 298 -12.80 19.76 -6.21
N MET A 299 -12.36 19.78 -7.47
CA MET A 299 -12.61 20.96 -8.32
C MET A 299 -14.10 21.25 -8.35
N VAL A 300 -14.44 22.53 -8.17
CA VAL A 300 -15.84 22.99 -8.12
C VAL A 300 -16.63 22.46 -9.31
N PHE A 301 -17.82 21.96 -9.05
CA PHE A 301 -18.75 21.36 -10.04
C PHE A 301 -18.30 20.03 -10.67
N THR A 302 -17.28 19.36 -10.15
CA THR A 302 -16.92 18.02 -10.66
C THR A 302 -18.05 17.00 -10.44
N ASP A 303 -18.67 17.01 -9.29
CA ASP A 303 -19.84 16.19 -8.95
C ASP A 303 -21.00 16.43 -9.92
N ARG A 304 -21.41 17.69 -10.09
CA ARG A 304 -22.48 18.09 -11.00
C ARG A 304 -22.19 17.69 -12.44
N PHE A 305 -20.95 17.86 -12.89
CA PHE A 305 -20.53 17.45 -14.22
C PHE A 305 -20.73 15.95 -14.45
N PHE A 306 -20.31 15.11 -13.51
CA PHE A 306 -20.49 13.67 -13.65
C PHE A 306 -21.95 13.24 -13.46
N GLU A 307 -22.72 13.88 -12.57
CA GLU A 307 -24.17 13.66 -12.45
C GLU A 307 -24.90 13.87 -13.78
N GLU A 308 -24.67 15.03 -14.42
CA GLU A 308 -25.27 15.34 -15.72
C GLU A 308 -24.83 14.37 -16.81
N LYS A 309 -23.55 14.03 -16.86
CA LYS A 309 -22.97 13.21 -17.93
C LYS A 309 -23.28 11.73 -17.82
N LEU A 310 -23.36 11.21 -16.62
CA LEU A 310 -23.61 9.79 -16.36
C LEU A 310 -25.09 9.49 -16.08
N ASN A 311 -25.86 10.50 -15.74
CA ASN A 311 -27.24 10.38 -15.25
C ASN A 311 -27.32 9.39 -14.07
N MET A 312 -26.46 9.59 -13.11
CA MET A 312 -26.32 8.83 -11.85
C MET A 312 -26.11 9.78 -10.69
N ASP A 313 -26.49 9.36 -9.48
CA ASP A 313 -26.14 10.05 -8.24
C ASP A 313 -24.63 10.00 -8.02
N VAL A 314 -24.01 11.15 -7.73
CA VAL A 314 -22.58 11.29 -7.55
C VAL A 314 -22.29 11.83 -6.14
N GLN A 315 -21.51 11.10 -5.37
CA GLN A 315 -21.16 11.45 -4.00
C GLN A 315 -19.63 11.45 -3.81
N TYR A 316 -19.15 12.18 -2.82
CA TYR A 316 -17.75 12.08 -2.42
C TYR A 316 -17.56 10.89 -1.48
N LEU A 317 -16.56 10.05 -1.75
CA LEU A 317 -16.18 8.96 -0.85
C LEU A 317 -15.57 9.54 0.42
N ASN A 318 -16.19 9.25 1.56
CA ASN A 318 -15.60 9.54 2.87
C ASN A 318 -14.97 8.26 3.45
N PRO A 319 -13.65 8.06 3.30
CA PRO A 319 -13.00 6.85 3.78
C PRO A 319 -12.89 6.77 5.31
N LEU A 320 -13.11 7.90 6.01
CA LEU A 320 -12.92 7.99 7.47
C LEU A 320 -14.14 7.54 8.27
N GLN A 321 -15.26 7.14 7.65
CA GLN A 321 -16.46 6.68 8.37
C GLN A 321 -16.18 5.47 9.25
N VAL A 322 -15.25 4.59 8.85
CA VAL A 322 -14.87 3.38 9.60
C VAL A 322 -13.71 3.60 10.57
N VAL A 323 -13.26 4.86 10.72
CA VAL A 323 -12.10 5.23 11.52
C VAL A 323 -12.53 6.17 12.64
N THR A 324 -12.11 5.89 13.87
CA THR A 324 -12.25 6.82 14.99
C THR A 324 -11.10 7.81 14.98
N LEU A 325 -11.35 9.05 15.41
CA LEU A 325 -10.33 10.09 15.46
C LEU A 325 -9.71 10.18 16.86
N GLY A 326 -8.39 10.21 16.91
CA GLY A 326 -7.65 10.44 18.13
C GLY A 326 -7.87 11.86 18.71
N PRO A 327 -7.56 12.09 20.00
CA PRO A 327 -7.87 13.34 20.67
C PRO A 327 -7.08 14.55 20.14
N ASN A 328 -5.96 14.31 19.49
CA ASN A 328 -5.06 15.37 19.00
C ASN A 328 -5.24 15.72 17.53
N ILE A 329 -6.21 15.08 16.85
CA ILE A 329 -6.47 15.33 15.43
C ILE A 329 -7.12 16.68 15.22
N ASP A 330 -6.50 17.51 14.38
CA ASP A 330 -7.13 18.71 13.84
C ASP A 330 -8.22 18.30 12.83
N LYS A 331 -9.48 18.45 13.25
CA LYS A 331 -10.63 18.00 12.46
C LYS A 331 -10.87 18.86 11.23
N GLU A 332 -10.59 20.16 11.29
CA GLU A 332 -10.76 21.07 10.15
C GLU A 332 -9.75 20.73 9.07
N GLN A 333 -8.47 20.61 9.43
CA GLN A 333 -7.41 20.22 8.51
C GLN A 333 -7.64 18.81 7.93
N LEU A 334 -8.14 17.87 8.72
CA LEU A 334 -8.46 16.51 8.24
C LEU A 334 -9.65 16.52 7.28
N GLN A 335 -10.66 17.37 7.52
CA GLN A 335 -11.84 17.47 6.64
C GLN A 335 -11.42 17.94 5.25
N ASP A 336 -10.52 18.92 5.17
CA ASP A 336 -9.99 19.42 3.90
C ASP A 336 -9.18 18.36 3.14
N ALA A 337 -8.55 17.42 3.85
CA ALA A 337 -7.72 16.36 3.27
C ALA A 337 -8.44 15.00 3.12
N ALA A 338 -9.61 14.81 3.72
CA ALA A 338 -10.28 13.50 3.86
C ALA A 338 -10.46 12.75 2.53
N HIS A 339 -10.78 13.47 1.46
CA HIS A 339 -10.97 12.94 0.10
C HIS A 339 -9.69 12.30 -0.49
N MET A 340 -8.52 12.55 0.09
CA MET A 340 -7.22 12.00 -0.32
C MET A 340 -6.75 10.81 0.54
N PHE A 341 -7.48 10.45 1.62
CA PHE A 341 -7.03 9.45 2.60
C PHE A 341 -7.56 8.03 2.35
N SER A 342 -8.23 7.79 1.23
CA SER A 342 -8.76 6.45 0.90
C SER A 342 -7.67 5.37 0.90
N GLN A 343 -6.48 5.67 0.38
CA GLN A 343 -5.37 4.76 0.30
C GLN A 343 -4.78 4.44 1.68
N THR A 344 -4.60 5.43 2.53
CA THR A 344 -4.04 5.25 3.89
C THR A 344 -4.99 4.48 4.79
N VAL A 345 -6.31 4.74 4.69
CA VAL A 345 -7.33 3.96 5.39
C VAL A 345 -7.35 2.51 4.90
N GLY A 346 -7.31 2.30 3.58
CA GLY A 346 -7.24 0.96 3.00
C GLY A 346 -6.03 0.16 3.47
N LEU A 347 -4.87 0.79 3.61
CA LEU A 347 -3.67 0.18 4.19
C LEU A 347 -3.87 -0.20 5.67
N ALA A 348 -4.47 0.69 6.47
CA ALA A 348 -4.75 0.41 7.86
C ALA A 348 -5.68 -0.80 8.02
N LEU A 349 -6.73 -0.88 7.20
CA LEU A 349 -7.62 -2.04 7.15
C LEU A 349 -6.86 -3.34 6.83
N ARG A 350 -5.92 -3.30 5.90
CA ARG A 350 -5.07 -4.45 5.51
C ARG A 350 -4.21 -4.99 6.66
N TYR A 351 -3.81 -4.15 7.60
CA TYR A 351 -2.98 -4.59 8.72
C TYR A 351 -3.73 -5.49 9.69
N ARG A 352 -5.01 -5.25 9.90
CA ARG A 352 -5.80 -5.95 10.92
C ARG A 352 -6.79 -6.98 10.37
N SER A 353 -7.48 -6.66 9.30
CA SER A 353 -8.61 -7.42 8.79
C SER A 353 -8.26 -8.07 7.47
N ARG A 354 -8.91 -9.18 7.14
CA ARG A 354 -8.92 -9.67 5.76
C ARG A 354 -9.72 -8.69 4.92
N CYS A 355 -9.05 -8.12 3.92
CA CYS A 355 -9.67 -7.25 2.94
C CYS A 355 -10.07 -8.05 1.70
N PRO A 356 -11.06 -7.58 0.92
CA PRO A 356 -11.43 -8.25 -0.33
C PRO A 356 -10.25 -8.42 -1.29
N ILE A 357 -9.35 -7.42 -1.35
CA ILE A 357 -8.15 -7.47 -2.17
C ILE A 357 -6.89 -7.38 -1.31
N GLU A 358 -6.03 -8.40 -1.43
CA GLU A 358 -4.81 -8.55 -0.60
C GLU A 358 -3.56 -8.72 -1.45
N VAL A 359 -3.19 -7.67 -2.17
CA VAL A 359 -1.95 -7.62 -2.96
C VAL A 359 -0.76 -7.27 -2.06
N SER A 360 0.41 -7.85 -2.32
CA SER A 360 1.66 -7.51 -1.63
C SER A 360 2.84 -7.58 -2.58
N LEU A 361 3.44 -6.42 -2.85
CA LEU A 361 4.60 -6.24 -3.73
C LEU A 361 5.92 -6.15 -2.95
N VAL A 362 5.94 -6.52 -1.67
CA VAL A 362 7.19 -6.50 -0.88
C VAL A 362 8.21 -7.45 -1.51
N PRO A 363 9.42 -6.97 -1.87
CA PRO A 363 10.47 -7.78 -2.46
C PRO A 363 10.81 -9.00 -1.61
N LYS A 364 11.12 -10.13 -2.27
CA LYS A 364 11.48 -11.38 -1.57
C LYS A 364 12.69 -11.19 -0.66
N ALA A 365 13.64 -10.36 -1.05
CA ALA A 365 14.83 -10.04 -0.26
C ALA A 365 14.46 -9.42 1.09
N ILE A 366 13.57 -8.43 1.11
CA ILE A 366 13.10 -7.77 2.35
C ILE A 366 12.34 -8.78 3.22
N LYS A 367 11.47 -9.62 2.63
CA LYS A 367 10.78 -10.69 3.37
C LYS A 367 11.77 -11.66 4.03
N GLN A 368 12.81 -12.08 3.31
CA GLN A 368 13.84 -12.98 3.84
C GLN A 368 14.67 -12.33 4.93
N GLN A 369 15.08 -11.05 4.77
CA GLN A 369 15.79 -10.30 5.81
C GLN A 369 14.97 -10.20 7.10
N LYS A 370 13.67 -9.95 7.02
CA LYS A 370 12.77 -9.88 8.19
C LYS A 370 12.66 -11.22 8.89
N ILE A 371 12.50 -12.31 8.13
CA ILE A 371 12.48 -13.67 8.70
C ILE A 371 13.80 -13.96 9.41
N PHE A 372 14.93 -13.59 8.80
CA PHE A 372 16.25 -13.78 9.42
C PHE A 372 16.44 -12.92 10.68
N ARG A 373 16.03 -11.63 10.65
CA ARG A 373 16.05 -10.75 11.85
C ARG A 373 15.25 -11.34 13.01
N ARG A 374 14.04 -11.87 12.76
CA ARG A 374 13.22 -12.53 13.80
C ARG A 374 13.89 -13.81 14.33
N LYS A 375 14.52 -14.60 13.46
CA LYS A 375 15.21 -15.85 13.85
C LYS A 375 16.55 -15.63 14.52
N LYS A 376 17.22 -14.48 14.30
CA LYS A 376 18.54 -14.16 14.85
C LYS A 376 18.59 -14.29 16.39
N TYR A 377 17.55 -13.85 17.09
CA TYR A 377 17.48 -13.95 18.55
C TYR A 377 17.37 -15.41 19.03
N TYR A 378 16.61 -16.24 18.33
CA TYR A 378 16.50 -17.68 18.65
C TYR A 378 17.81 -18.41 18.34
N LEU A 379 18.49 -18.07 17.26
CA LEU A 379 19.80 -18.61 16.91
C LEU A 379 20.85 -18.22 17.97
N ALA A 380 20.88 -16.98 18.42
CA ALA A 380 21.77 -16.51 19.48
C ALA A 380 21.47 -17.22 20.80
N ALA A 381 20.19 -17.39 21.16
CA ALA A 381 19.81 -18.12 22.38
C ALA A 381 20.21 -19.61 22.32
N SER A 382 20.00 -20.28 21.18
CA SER A 382 20.40 -21.67 20.99
C SER A 382 21.92 -21.84 21.07
N MET A 383 22.69 -20.93 20.49
CA MET A 383 24.15 -20.92 20.58
C MET A 383 24.64 -20.73 22.03
N LEU A 384 23.98 -19.84 22.78
CA LEU A 384 24.25 -19.65 24.21
C LEU A 384 23.97 -20.92 25.01
N CYS A 385 22.84 -21.60 24.77
CA CYS A 385 22.53 -22.87 25.44
C CYS A 385 23.56 -23.95 25.15
N VAL A 386 24.04 -24.07 23.91
CA VAL A 386 25.11 -25.02 23.55
C VAL A 386 26.41 -24.69 24.28
N LEU A 387 26.81 -23.43 24.34
CA LEU A 387 27.99 -22.98 25.07
C LEU A 387 27.89 -23.31 26.59
N LEU A 388 26.72 -23.05 27.18
CA LEU A 388 26.48 -23.39 28.60
C LEU A 388 26.54 -24.90 28.86
N ALA A 389 26.00 -25.72 27.96
CA ALA A 389 26.08 -27.19 28.05
C ALA A 389 27.51 -27.70 27.94
N LEU A 390 28.33 -27.14 27.04
CA LEU A 390 29.75 -27.46 26.92
C LEU A 390 30.53 -27.04 28.17
N LEU A 391 30.24 -25.88 28.72
CA LEU A 391 30.87 -25.37 29.95
C LEU A 391 30.52 -26.26 31.15
N PHE A 392 29.26 -26.67 31.27
CA PHE A 392 28.80 -27.60 32.29
C PHE A 392 29.51 -28.95 32.16
N GLN A 393 29.64 -29.49 30.93
CA GLN A 393 30.36 -30.76 30.70
C GLN A 393 31.85 -30.65 31.05
N LEU A 394 32.50 -29.53 30.76
CA LEU A 394 33.89 -29.24 31.14
C LEU A 394 34.08 -29.21 32.67
N VAL A 395 33.15 -28.54 33.36
CA VAL A 395 33.19 -28.49 34.85
C VAL A 395 32.93 -29.87 35.44
N ALA A 396 31.94 -30.61 34.93
CA ALA A 396 31.67 -31.98 35.38
C ALA A 396 32.85 -32.92 35.14
N ASN A 397 33.52 -32.85 34.02
CA ASN A 397 34.70 -33.65 33.73
C ASN A 397 35.87 -33.29 34.69
N ARG A 398 36.10 -32.01 34.99
CA ARG A 398 37.14 -31.61 35.96
C ARG A 398 36.82 -32.07 37.37
N THR A 399 35.58 -31.97 37.82
CA THR A 399 35.18 -32.47 39.15
C THR A 399 35.34 -33.99 39.24
N THR A 400 34.98 -34.73 38.20
CA THR A 400 35.15 -36.17 38.12
C THR A 400 36.64 -36.56 38.13
N GLU A 401 37.48 -35.87 37.39
CA GLU A 401 38.92 -36.08 37.33
C GLU A 401 39.58 -35.82 38.70
N THR A 402 39.19 -34.76 39.42
CA THR A 402 39.66 -34.48 40.75
C THR A 402 39.26 -35.58 41.76
N GLN A 403 38.05 -36.09 41.70
CA GLN A 403 37.59 -37.22 42.51
C GLN A 403 38.38 -38.50 42.22
N TYR A 404 38.62 -38.81 40.94
CA TYR A 404 39.45 -39.98 40.58
C TYR A 404 40.88 -39.85 41.08
N ARG A 405 41.50 -38.65 41.04
CA ARG A 405 42.87 -38.41 41.62
C ARG A 405 42.89 -38.63 43.12
N VAL A 406 41.92 -38.15 43.88
CA VAL A 406 41.81 -38.34 45.32
C VAL A 406 41.63 -39.83 45.67
N VAL A 407 40.76 -40.54 44.91
CA VAL A 407 40.58 -41.99 45.12
C VAL A 407 41.90 -42.79 44.83
N ALA A 408 42.57 -42.44 43.72
CA ALA A 408 43.85 -43.07 43.35
C ALA A 408 44.93 -42.83 44.37
N GLN A 409 45.04 -41.61 44.94
CA GLN A 409 45.99 -41.30 46.08
C GLN A 409 45.63 -42.10 47.29
N ASN A 410 44.38 -42.21 47.70
CA ASN A 410 43.98 -43.00 48.87
C ASN A 410 44.24 -44.51 48.67
N LEU A 411 44.08 -45.01 47.46
CA LEU A 411 44.42 -46.43 47.15
C LEU A 411 45.93 -46.69 47.18
N SER A 412 46.75 -45.75 46.68
CA SER A 412 48.24 -45.88 46.76
C SER A 412 48.71 -45.85 48.17
N GLN A 413 48.18 -44.97 49.02
CA GLN A 413 48.55 -44.96 50.49
C GLN A 413 48.13 -46.23 51.23
N LYS A 414 46.94 -46.77 50.92
CA LYS A 414 46.53 -48.06 51.49
C LYS A 414 47.40 -49.21 51.01
N LYS A 415 47.85 -49.18 49.77
CA LYS A 415 48.76 -50.18 49.24
C LYS A 415 50.16 -50.12 49.90
N GLU A 416 50.68 -48.96 50.08
CA GLU A 416 51.95 -48.74 50.88
C GLU A 416 51.84 -49.28 52.31
N ARG A 417 50.77 -48.90 53.02
CA ARG A 417 50.49 -49.42 54.34
C ARG A 417 50.43 -50.96 54.45
N LEU A 418 49.76 -51.55 53.43
CA LEU A 418 49.66 -53.02 53.33
C LEU A 418 51.03 -53.67 53.03
N THR A 419 51.90 -53.00 52.27
CA THR A 419 53.24 -53.49 51.96
C THR A 419 54.18 -53.38 53.21
N GLU A 420 54.07 -52.29 53.99
CA GLU A 420 54.76 -52.16 55.26
C GLU A 420 54.31 -53.21 56.23
N LEU A 421 53.04 -53.40 56.47
CA LEU A 421 52.52 -54.46 57.34
C LEU A 421 52.92 -55.91 56.90
N ARG A 422 53.20 -56.09 55.62
CA ARG A 422 53.67 -57.39 55.09
C ARG A 422 55.17 -57.61 55.21
N SER A 423 55.95 -56.51 55.42
CA SER A 423 57.41 -56.57 55.69
C SER A 423 57.72 -56.76 57.16
N ASP A 424 56.74 -56.43 58.03
CA ASP A 424 56.91 -56.59 59.53
C ASP A 424 56.38 -57.94 60.01
N LEU A 425 55.90 -58.81 59.17
CA LEU A 425 55.55 -60.20 59.43
C LEU A 425 56.58 -61.16 58.82
#